data_f9d69a5d05ce5a9eec67c3470b488f11
#
_entry.id   f9d69a5d05ce5a9eec67c3470b488f11
#
_cell.length_a   1.000
_cell.length_b   1.000
_cell.length_c   1.000
_cell.angle_alpha   90.00
_cell.angle_beta   90.00
_cell.angle_gamma   90.00
#
_symmetry.space_group_name_H-M   'P 1'
#
loop_
_entity.id
_entity.type
_entity.pdbx_description
1 polymer ?
#
loop_
_entity_poly.entity_id
_entity_poly.type
_entity_poly.pdbx_seq_one_letter_code
_entity_poly.pdbx_strand_id
1 'polypeptide(L)'
;MTRLTDKTALITGAARGIGLAFAKAYVAEGAKVAIADINIERAQEAATEIGEATLAIEMDVTNQHSIDNAVAQTAAHFGPIDILINNAAIFSAAPIAEIERADYERVFDINVAGALFTMQAVARHMIEHETKGRIINMASQAGRRGEPLVAVYCASKAAIISLTQSAGLNLISHGINVNAIAPGVVDGEHWDGVDAFFAKYESKAPGQKKREVGAAVPYGRMGRAEDLTGMAVFLASDDARYIVAQTYNVDGGNWMS
;
A
#
# COMPACT_ATOMS: atom_id res chain seq x y z
N MET A 1 21.89 13.55 -3.99
CA MET A 1 21.11 14.18 -2.90
C MET A 1 19.96 13.25 -2.58
N THR A 2 19.76 12.95 -1.32
CA THR A 2 18.63 12.14 -0.87
C THR A 2 17.34 12.96 -0.97
N ARG A 3 16.27 12.35 -1.52
CA ARG A 3 15.02 13.05 -1.88
C ARG A 3 14.05 13.20 -0.70
N LEU A 4 14.24 12.42 0.36
CA LEU A 4 13.35 12.36 1.52
C LEU A 4 14.08 12.70 2.83
N THR A 5 15.17 13.48 2.74
CA THR A 5 15.95 13.90 3.92
C THR A 5 15.07 14.58 4.96
N ASP A 6 15.19 14.16 6.22
CA ASP A 6 14.45 14.65 7.38
C ASP A 6 12.91 14.44 7.34
N LYS A 7 12.40 13.67 6.37
CA LYS A 7 10.99 13.32 6.30
C LYS A 7 10.64 12.17 7.24
N THR A 8 9.48 12.26 7.88
CA THR A 8 8.89 11.20 8.69
C THR A 8 7.81 10.48 7.89
N ALA A 9 7.93 9.18 7.73
CA ALA A 9 6.97 8.35 7.02
C ALA A 9 6.31 7.31 7.94
N LEU A 10 5.00 7.13 7.80
CA LEU A 10 4.24 6.00 8.36
C LEU A 10 3.83 5.08 7.22
N ILE A 11 4.19 3.80 7.29
CA ILE A 11 3.87 2.80 6.25
C ILE A 11 3.12 1.65 6.90
N THR A 12 1.89 1.37 6.43
CA THR A 12 1.06 0.28 6.96
C THR A 12 1.33 -1.04 6.23
N GLY A 13 1.27 -2.18 6.94
CA GLY A 13 1.59 -3.49 6.38
C GLY A 13 3.04 -3.56 5.90
N ALA A 14 3.97 -2.97 6.67
CA ALA A 14 5.34 -2.73 6.22
C ALA A 14 6.37 -3.75 6.74
N ALA A 15 5.94 -4.78 7.48
CA ALA A 15 6.84 -5.81 7.99
C ALA A 15 7.39 -6.76 6.91
N ARG A 16 6.82 -6.74 5.69
CA ARG A 16 7.23 -7.62 4.57
C ARG A 16 6.82 -7.05 3.20
N GLY A 17 7.28 -7.74 2.16
CA GLY A 17 6.84 -7.50 0.78
C GLY A 17 7.03 -6.07 0.30
N ILE A 18 6.02 -5.51 -0.34
CA ILE A 18 6.05 -4.17 -0.95
C ILE A 18 6.27 -3.08 0.12
N GLY A 19 5.58 -3.18 1.27
CA GLY A 19 5.72 -2.21 2.35
C GLY A 19 7.13 -2.18 2.94
N LEU A 20 7.77 -3.34 3.11
CA LEU A 20 9.17 -3.43 3.55
C LEU A 20 10.14 -2.83 2.53
N ALA A 21 9.92 -3.09 1.23
CA ALA A 21 10.74 -2.49 0.18
C ALA A 21 10.61 -0.96 0.16
N PHE A 22 9.42 -0.42 0.40
CA PHE A 22 9.22 1.02 0.56
C PHE A 22 9.95 1.57 1.77
N ALA A 23 9.87 0.88 2.93
CA ALA A 23 10.59 1.31 4.13
C ALA A 23 12.10 1.38 3.89
N LYS A 24 12.70 0.35 3.29
CA LYS A 24 14.11 0.31 2.91
C LYS A 24 14.49 1.45 1.95
N ALA A 25 13.67 1.67 0.92
CA ALA A 25 13.92 2.73 -0.07
C ALA A 25 13.82 4.13 0.55
N TYR A 26 12.86 4.35 1.45
CA TYR A 26 12.67 5.64 2.12
C TYR A 26 13.83 5.96 3.07
N VAL A 27 14.29 4.98 3.84
CA VAL A 27 15.49 5.14 4.69
C VAL A 27 16.71 5.43 3.85
N ALA A 28 16.90 4.72 2.72
CA ALA A 28 18.00 4.99 1.79
C ALA A 28 17.96 6.42 1.18
N GLU A 29 16.77 7.01 1.09
CA GLU A 29 16.57 8.41 0.65
C GLU A 29 16.56 9.42 1.81
N GLY A 30 16.92 8.99 3.04
CA GLY A 30 17.12 9.86 4.20
C GLY A 30 15.88 10.09 5.07
N ALA A 31 14.81 9.34 4.88
CA ALA A 31 13.62 9.42 5.72
C ALA A 31 13.75 8.61 7.01
N LYS A 32 12.99 9.01 8.03
CA LYS A 32 12.68 8.21 9.22
C LYS A 32 11.36 7.47 8.98
N VAL A 33 11.28 6.18 9.30
CA VAL A 33 10.14 5.34 8.90
C VAL A 33 9.55 4.58 10.08
N ALA A 34 8.26 4.80 10.35
CA ALA A 34 7.47 3.92 11.19
C ALA A 34 6.95 2.73 10.37
N ILE A 35 7.40 1.55 10.73
CA ILE A 35 7.01 0.25 10.16
C ILE A 35 5.80 -0.24 10.95
N ALA A 36 4.60 0.04 10.46
CA ALA A 36 3.36 -0.33 11.12
C ALA A 36 2.81 -1.64 10.53
N ASP A 37 2.60 -2.64 11.38
CA ASP A 37 2.07 -3.95 10.97
C ASP A 37 1.26 -4.57 12.10
N ILE A 38 0.31 -5.45 11.79
CA ILE A 38 -0.45 -6.20 12.78
C ILE A 38 0.45 -7.23 13.50
N ASN A 39 1.52 -7.68 12.84
CA ASN A 39 2.53 -8.57 13.41
C ASN A 39 3.72 -7.76 13.91
N ILE A 40 3.72 -7.43 15.20
CA ILE A 40 4.76 -6.61 15.82
C ILE A 40 6.14 -7.27 15.79
N GLU A 41 6.22 -8.60 15.93
CA GLU A 41 7.50 -9.33 15.93
C GLU A 41 8.19 -9.17 14.56
N ARG A 42 7.44 -9.36 13.46
CA ARG A 42 7.96 -9.14 12.11
C ARG A 42 8.31 -7.68 11.84
N ALA A 43 7.53 -6.73 12.38
CA ALA A 43 7.86 -5.31 12.26
C ALA A 43 9.17 -4.97 12.98
N GLN A 44 9.42 -5.57 14.15
CA GLN A 44 10.67 -5.42 14.90
C GLN A 44 11.86 -6.03 14.17
N GLU A 45 11.69 -7.21 13.56
CA GLU A 45 12.71 -7.83 12.72
C GLU A 45 13.07 -6.91 11.54
N ALA A 46 12.06 -6.40 10.84
CA ALA A 46 12.24 -5.47 9.72
C ALA A 46 12.93 -4.16 10.15
N ALA A 47 12.53 -3.58 11.28
CA ALA A 47 13.16 -2.39 11.82
C ALA A 47 14.62 -2.63 12.20
N THR A 48 14.92 -3.78 12.81
CA THR A 48 16.30 -4.17 13.17
C THR A 48 17.18 -4.35 11.92
N GLU A 49 16.63 -4.96 10.86
CA GLU A 49 17.33 -5.15 9.59
C GLU A 49 17.69 -3.81 8.91
N ILE A 50 16.76 -2.83 8.95
CA ILE A 50 16.95 -1.54 8.27
C ILE A 50 17.84 -0.60 9.11
N GLY A 51 17.66 -0.58 10.45
CA GLY A 51 18.50 0.20 11.37
C GLY A 51 17.77 1.36 12.05
N GLU A 52 18.56 2.25 12.67
CA GLU A 52 18.12 3.28 13.64
C GLU A 52 17.11 4.32 13.09
N ALA A 53 17.00 4.46 11.78
CA ALA A 53 16.01 5.36 11.16
C ALA A 53 14.60 4.77 11.14
N THR A 54 14.36 3.66 11.82
CA THR A 54 13.06 2.96 11.82
C THR A 54 12.49 2.77 13.21
N LEU A 55 11.16 2.70 13.28
CA LEU A 55 10.39 2.37 14.48
C LEU A 55 9.34 1.31 14.13
N ALA A 56 9.35 0.18 14.82
CA ALA A 56 8.30 -0.82 14.68
C ALA A 56 7.09 -0.46 15.54
N ILE A 57 5.89 -0.53 14.95
CA ILE A 57 4.63 -0.21 15.63
C ILE A 57 3.60 -1.32 15.35
N GLU A 58 2.97 -1.86 16.39
CA GLU A 58 1.81 -2.72 16.22
C GLU A 58 0.62 -1.88 15.79
N MET A 59 0.01 -2.25 14.65
CA MET A 59 -1.12 -1.52 14.11
C MET A 59 -2.11 -2.44 13.39
N ASP A 60 -3.32 -2.50 13.93
CA ASP A 60 -4.48 -3.07 13.24
C ASP A 60 -5.27 -1.94 12.58
N VAL A 61 -5.24 -1.91 11.25
CA VAL A 61 -5.94 -0.88 10.45
C VAL A 61 -7.47 -0.97 10.53
N THR A 62 -8.03 -2.03 11.08
CA THR A 62 -9.48 -2.18 11.33
C THR A 62 -9.93 -1.57 12.65
N ASN A 63 -8.98 -1.17 13.50
CA ASN A 63 -9.23 -0.64 14.83
C ASN A 63 -8.81 0.82 14.94
N GLN A 64 -9.79 1.73 15.12
CA GLN A 64 -9.52 3.17 15.19
C GLN A 64 -8.54 3.55 16.30
N HIS A 65 -8.63 2.93 17.47
CA HIS A 65 -7.72 3.22 18.57
C HIS A 65 -6.27 2.79 18.23
N SER A 66 -6.11 1.66 17.54
CA SER A 66 -4.80 1.21 17.05
C SER A 66 -4.22 2.18 16.01
N ILE A 67 -5.05 2.69 15.11
CA ILE A 67 -4.67 3.74 14.13
C ILE A 67 -4.19 4.99 14.83
N ASP A 68 -5.01 5.55 15.74
CA ASP A 68 -4.69 6.80 16.45
C ASP A 68 -3.41 6.65 17.28
N ASN A 69 -3.23 5.50 17.93
CA ASN A 69 -2.03 5.19 18.71
C ASN A 69 -0.77 5.10 17.83
N ALA A 70 -0.87 4.49 16.64
CA ALA A 70 0.26 4.41 15.70
C ALA A 70 0.69 5.80 15.20
N VAL A 71 -0.27 6.67 14.89
CA VAL A 71 -0.01 8.08 14.53
C VAL A 71 0.69 8.81 15.68
N ALA A 72 0.17 8.67 16.90
CA ALA A 72 0.74 9.31 18.08
C ALA A 72 2.16 8.83 18.40
N GLN A 73 2.42 7.52 18.33
CA GLN A 73 3.76 6.95 18.55
C GLN A 73 4.75 7.41 17.49
N THR A 74 4.35 7.42 16.21
CA THR A 74 5.20 7.91 15.11
C THR A 74 5.60 9.37 15.36
N ALA A 75 4.62 10.22 15.66
CA ALA A 75 4.86 11.63 15.90
C ALA A 75 5.70 11.90 17.16
N ALA A 76 5.46 11.16 18.24
CA ALA A 76 6.25 11.27 19.47
C ALA A 76 7.71 10.89 19.27
N HIS A 77 8.00 9.93 18.39
CA HIS A 77 9.35 9.42 18.20
C HIS A 77 10.14 10.22 17.15
N PHE A 78 9.51 10.59 16.03
CA PHE A 78 10.19 11.19 14.89
C PHE A 78 9.81 12.65 14.60
N GLY A 79 8.77 13.17 15.24
CA GLY A 79 8.16 14.48 14.92
C GLY A 79 6.99 14.36 13.94
N PRO A 80 6.51 15.48 13.40
CA PRO A 80 5.35 15.49 12.52
C PRO A 80 5.49 14.55 11.34
N ILE A 81 4.38 13.88 10.98
CA ILE A 81 4.34 12.92 9.88
C ILE A 81 4.23 13.66 8.55
N ASP A 82 5.22 13.50 7.68
CA ASP A 82 5.23 14.07 6.33
C ASP A 82 4.59 13.15 5.29
N ILE A 83 4.73 11.84 5.47
CA ILE A 83 4.38 10.86 4.44
C ILE A 83 3.57 9.72 5.07
N LEU A 84 2.46 9.36 4.40
CA LEU A 84 1.72 8.14 4.67
C LEU A 84 1.75 7.24 3.44
N ILE A 85 2.05 5.94 3.63
CA ILE A 85 1.73 4.89 2.65
C ILE A 85 0.69 3.94 3.23
N ASN A 86 -0.51 3.96 2.67
CA ASN A 86 -1.54 2.95 2.93
C ASN A 86 -1.26 1.73 2.09
N ASN A 87 -0.50 0.77 2.65
CA ASN A 87 -0.11 -0.45 1.94
C ASN A 87 -0.80 -1.71 2.52
N ALA A 88 -1.24 -1.70 3.77
CA ALA A 88 -1.93 -2.85 4.37
C ALA A 88 -3.14 -3.28 3.54
N ALA A 89 -3.17 -4.54 3.12
CA ALA A 89 -4.26 -5.11 2.34
C ALA A 89 -4.23 -6.64 2.39
N ILE A 90 -5.38 -7.24 2.15
CA ILE A 90 -5.53 -8.68 1.95
C ILE A 90 -6.14 -8.98 0.59
N PHE A 91 -5.86 -10.17 0.10
CA PHE A 91 -6.44 -10.72 -1.12
C PHE A 91 -7.52 -11.75 -0.77
N SER A 92 -8.61 -11.76 -1.51
CA SER A 92 -9.58 -12.85 -1.49
C SER A 92 -10.05 -13.17 -2.91
N ALA A 93 -10.44 -14.40 -3.11
CA ALA A 93 -10.96 -14.85 -4.38
C ALA A 93 -11.99 -15.97 -4.20
N ALA A 94 -13.10 -15.89 -4.94
CA ALA A 94 -14.16 -16.88 -5.02
C ALA A 94 -14.96 -16.68 -6.30
N PRO A 95 -15.60 -17.74 -6.86
CA PRO A 95 -16.67 -17.55 -7.84
C PRO A 95 -17.73 -16.61 -7.30
N ILE A 96 -18.32 -15.76 -8.17
CA ILE A 96 -19.28 -14.74 -7.72
C ILE A 96 -20.46 -15.32 -6.93
N ALA A 97 -20.87 -16.53 -7.26
CA ALA A 97 -21.96 -17.24 -6.60
C ALA A 97 -21.59 -17.87 -5.25
N GLU A 98 -20.29 -17.90 -4.91
CA GLU A 98 -19.75 -18.53 -3.71
C GLU A 98 -19.10 -17.52 -2.75
N ILE A 99 -19.20 -16.22 -3.05
CA ILE A 99 -18.64 -15.17 -2.18
C ILE A 99 -19.40 -15.18 -0.85
N GLU A 100 -18.66 -15.38 0.22
CA GLU A 100 -19.20 -15.29 1.57
C GLU A 100 -19.21 -13.82 2.06
N ARG A 101 -20.28 -13.46 2.80
CA ARG A 101 -20.42 -12.12 3.37
C ARG A 101 -19.23 -11.77 4.28
N ALA A 102 -18.77 -12.71 5.08
CA ALA A 102 -17.65 -12.51 5.98
C ALA A 102 -16.33 -12.17 5.23
N ASP A 103 -16.09 -12.79 4.07
CA ASP A 103 -14.93 -12.46 3.24
C ASP A 103 -15.04 -11.06 2.65
N TYR A 104 -16.22 -10.68 2.17
CA TYR A 104 -16.48 -9.33 1.70
C TYR A 104 -16.22 -8.30 2.81
N GLU A 105 -16.81 -8.48 3.98
CA GLU A 105 -16.66 -7.57 5.12
C GLU A 105 -15.19 -7.44 5.51
N ARG A 106 -14.48 -8.55 5.68
CA ARG A 106 -13.07 -8.55 6.03
C ARG A 106 -12.19 -7.82 5.00
N VAL A 107 -12.43 -8.05 3.70
CA VAL A 107 -11.64 -7.38 2.64
C VAL A 107 -11.92 -5.88 2.63
N PHE A 108 -13.18 -5.47 2.76
CA PHE A 108 -13.53 -4.05 2.76
C PHE A 108 -13.07 -3.34 4.04
N ASP A 109 -13.15 -3.99 5.20
CA ASP A 109 -12.64 -3.43 6.46
C ASP A 109 -11.15 -3.16 6.40
N ILE A 110 -10.35 -4.10 5.90
CA ILE A 110 -8.91 -3.92 5.82
C ILE A 110 -8.52 -3.00 4.66
N ASN A 111 -8.97 -3.32 3.43
CA ASN A 111 -8.47 -2.67 2.23
C ASN A 111 -9.03 -1.26 2.02
N VAL A 112 -10.27 -1.02 2.46
CA VAL A 112 -11.00 0.24 2.19
C VAL A 112 -11.13 1.06 3.47
N ALA A 113 -11.80 0.54 4.50
CA ALA A 113 -11.99 1.27 5.75
C ALA A 113 -10.64 1.53 6.44
N GLY A 114 -9.76 0.55 6.51
CA GLY A 114 -8.43 0.68 7.07
C GLY A 114 -7.62 1.79 6.40
N ALA A 115 -7.60 1.83 5.06
CA ALA A 115 -6.91 2.88 4.32
C ALA A 115 -7.57 4.26 4.52
N LEU A 116 -8.90 4.33 4.51
CA LEU A 116 -9.64 5.58 4.70
C LEU A 116 -9.41 6.18 6.09
N PHE A 117 -9.56 5.39 7.14
CA PHE A 117 -9.45 5.89 8.52
C PHE A 117 -8.00 6.16 8.93
N THR A 118 -7.03 5.41 8.42
CA THR A 118 -5.62 5.75 8.56
C THR A 118 -5.29 7.07 7.85
N MET A 119 -5.74 7.22 6.60
CA MET A 119 -5.60 8.48 5.86
C MET A 119 -6.24 9.65 6.60
N GLN A 120 -7.44 9.47 7.19
CA GLN A 120 -8.14 10.50 7.96
C GLN A 120 -7.33 10.91 9.20
N ALA A 121 -6.82 9.96 9.98
CA ALA A 121 -6.05 10.23 11.19
C ALA A 121 -4.75 10.97 10.87
N VAL A 122 -4.02 10.53 9.84
CA VAL A 122 -2.79 11.20 9.41
C VAL A 122 -3.06 12.57 8.79
N ALA A 123 -4.13 12.73 7.98
CA ALA A 123 -4.50 14.01 7.43
C ALA A 123 -4.87 15.04 8.51
N ARG A 124 -5.60 14.63 9.55
CA ARG A 124 -5.85 15.49 10.72
C ARG A 124 -4.54 15.94 11.38
N HIS A 125 -3.64 15.00 11.63
CA HIS A 125 -2.33 15.30 12.19
C HIS A 125 -1.54 16.28 11.30
N MET A 126 -1.51 16.07 9.98
CA MET A 126 -0.84 16.97 9.05
C MET A 126 -1.45 18.38 9.05
N ILE A 127 -2.78 18.49 9.10
CA ILE A 127 -3.48 19.78 9.15
C ILE A 127 -3.17 20.52 10.47
N GLU A 128 -3.25 19.82 11.61
CA GLU A 128 -2.97 20.37 12.93
C GLU A 128 -1.52 20.90 13.08
N HIS A 129 -0.57 20.26 12.39
CA HIS A 129 0.85 20.64 12.40
C HIS A 129 1.27 21.49 11.18
N GLU A 130 0.32 21.91 10.35
CA GLU A 130 0.57 22.66 9.10
C GLU A 130 1.59 21.97 8.15
N THR A 131 1.66 20.63 8.22
CA THR A 131 2.57 19.82 7.41
C THR A 131 2.05 19.71 5.98
N LYS A 132 2.87 20.11 5.01
CA LYS A 132 2.59 19.88 3.58
C LYS A 132 2.92 18.42 3.22
N GLY A 133 1.94 17.55 3.43
CA GLY A 133 2.14 16.12 3.42
C GLY A 133 2.00 15.44 2.05
N ARG A 134 2.38 14.15 2.04
CA ARG A 134 2.21 13.24 0.90
C ARG A 134 1.52 11.97 1.38
N ILE A 135 0.40 11.62 0.77
CA ILE A 135 -0.32 10.37 1.04
C ILE A 135 -0.32 9.52 -0.21
N ILE A 136 0.11 8.28 -0.09
CA ILE A 136 0.21 7.32 -1.19
C ILE A 136 -0.64 6.10 -0.84
N ASN A 137 -1.66 5.85 -1.63
CA ASN A 137 -2.53 4.68 -1.46
C ASN A 137 -2.10 3.55 -2.39
N MET A 138 -2.08 2.31 -1.90
CA MET A 138 -1.79 1.15 -2.73
C MET A 138 -3.09 0.63 -3.35
N ALA A 139 -3.33 1.03 -4.60
CA ALA A 139 -4.37 0.49 -5.45
C ALA A 139 -3.93 -0.87 -6.05
N SER A 140 -4.34 -1.16 -7.27
CA SER A 140 -3.93 -2.31 -8.09
C SER A 140 -4.43 -2.10 -9.52
N GLN A 141 -3.82 -2.75 -10.50
CA GLN A 141 -4.42 -2.93 -11.82
C GLN A 141 -5.82 -3.56 -11.74
N ALA A 142 -6.05 -4.43 -10.74
CA ALA A 142 -7.34 -5.03 -10.45
C ALA A 142 -8.43 -4.00 -10.07
N GLY A 143 -8.06 -2.81 -9.64
CA GLY A 143 -8.99 -1.69 -9.43
C GLY A 143 -9.44 -1.00 -10.71
N ARG A 144 -8.81 -1.28 -11.85
CA ARG A 144 -9.13 -0.67 -13.15
C ARG A 144 -9.89 -1.61 -14.08
N ARG A 145 -9.89 -2.90 -13.76
CA ARG A 145 -10.60 -3.93 -14.53
C ARG A 145 -11.15 -5.01 -13.62
N GLY A 146 -12.23 -5.66 -14.05
CA GLY A 146 -12.70 -6.89 -13.42
C GLY A 146 -11.83 -8.09 -13.81
N GLU A 147 -11.63 -9.00 -12.87
CA GLU A 147 -10.97 -10.27 -13.13
C GLU A 147 -11.85 -11.41 -12.58
N PRO A 148 -11.98 -12.54 -13.32
CA PRO A 148 -12.71 -13.71 -12.82
C PRO A 148 -12.17 -14.12 -11.44
N LEU A 149 -13.06 -14.58 -10.56
CA LEU A 149 -12.77 -15.05 -9.19
C LEU A 149 -12.35 -13.98 -8.18
N VAL A 150 -11.98 -12.77 -8.57
CA VAL A 150 -11.43 -11.74 -7.66
C VAL A 150 -12.32 -10.51 -7.50
N ALA A 151 -13.64 -10.68 -7.63
CA ALA A 151 -14.60 -9.57 -7.67
C ALA A 151 -14.51 -8.64 -6.44
N VAL A 152 -14.45 -9.18 -5.22
CA VAL A 152 -14.39 -8.39 -3.98
C VAL A 152 -13.07 -7.60 -3.89
N TYR A 153 -11.97 -8.24 -4.22
CA TYR A 153 -10.66 -7.57 -4.24
C TYR A 153 -10.62 -6.46 -5.31
N CYS A 154 -11.08 -6.73 -6.54
CA CYS A 154 -11.17 -5.72 -7.60
C CYS A 154 -12.01 -4.52 -7.15
N ALA A 155 -13.19 -4.75 -6.57
CA ALA A 155 -14.06 -3.70 -6.05
C ALA A 155 -13.37 -2.88 -4.94
N SER A 156 -12.67 -3.53 -4.00
CA SER A 156 -11.93 -2.83 -2.95
C SER A 156 -10.84 -1.93 -3.52
N LYS A 157 -10.12 -2.38 -4.56
CA LYS A 157 -9.06 -1.59 -5.19
C LYS A 157 -9.60 -0.47 -6.09
N ALA A 158 -10.77 -0.65 -6.69
CA ALA A 158 -11.50 0.43 -7.38
C ALA A 158 -11.95 1.51 -6.38
N ALA A 159 -12.43 1.10 -5.19
CA ALA A 159 -12.76 2.05 -4.12
C ALA A 159 -11.54 2.88 -3.69
N ILE A 160 -10.36 2.30 -3.59
CA ILE A 160 -9.11 3.03 -3.28
C ILE A 160 -8.78 4.07 -4.35
N ILE A 161 -8.96 3.76 -5.63
CA ILE A 161 -8.76 4.74 -6.72
C ILE A 161 -9.72 5.92 -6.54
N SER A 162 -11.01 5.67 -6.30
CA SER A 162 -12.02 6.71 -6.09
C SER A 162 -11.75 7.54 -4.83
N LEU A 163 -11.39 6.90 -3.71
CA LEU A 163 -11.00 7.58 -2.47
C LEU A 163 -9.78 8.47 -2.67
N THR A 164 -8.79 8.02 -3.44
CA THR A 164 -7.59 8.79 -3.76
C THR A 164 -7.95 10.08 -4.49
N GLN A 165 -8.86 10.00 -5.47
CA GLN A 165 -9.31 11.17 -6.24
C GLN A 165 -10.03 12.17 -5.35
N SER A 166 -11.00 11.70 -4.57
CA SER A 166 -11.80 12.57 -3.68
C SER A 166 -10.94 13.20 -2.59
N ALA A 167 -10.07 12.42 -1.94
CA ALA A 167 -9.18 12.91 -0.90
C ALA A 167 -8.15 13.90 -1.45
N GLY A 168 -7.57 13.61 -2.63
CA GLY A 168 -6.61 14.51 -3.28
C GLY A 168 -7.20 15.89 -3.57
N LEU A 169 -8.41 15.93 -4.11
CA LEU A 169 -9.11 17.19 -4.39
C LEU A 169 -9.50 17.93 -3.10
N ASN A 170 -9.85 17.23 -2.03
CA ASN A 170 -10.22 17.82 -0.77
C ASN A 170 -9.01 18.35 0.03
N LEU A 171 -7.93 17.57 0.12
CA LEU A 171 -6.81 17.85 0.99
C LEU A 171 -5.76 18.79 0.38
N ILE A 172 -5.80 19.03 -0.94
CA ILE A 172 -4.83 19.91 -1.59
C ILE A 172 -4.88 21.36 -1.10
N SER A 173 -6.05 21.82 -0.62
CA SER A 173 -6.18 23.14 -0.01
C SER A 173 -5.34 23.30 1.28
N HIS A 174 -4.97 22.19 1.92
CA HIS A 174 -4.05 22.14 3.06
C HIS A 174 -2.60 21.85 2.64
N GLY A 175 -2.30 21.79 1.35
CA GLY A 175 -0.98 21.44 0.82
C GLY A 175 -0.64 19.95 0.93
N ILE A 176 -1.63 19.09 1.13
CA ILE A 176 -1.47 17.64 1.22
C ILE A 176 -1.81 17.01 -0.13
N ASN A 177 -0.82 16.37 -0.78
CA ASN A 177 -1.04 15.62 -2.02
C ASN A 177 -1.46 14.19 -1.69
N VAL A 178 -2.53 13.72 -2.30
CA VAL A 178 -2.95 12.31 -2.22
C VAL A 178 -2.90 11.70 -3.61
N ASN A 179 -2.13 10.63 -3.76
CA ASN A 179 -1.98 9.90 -5.01
C ASN A 179 -1.99 8.40 -4.74
N ALA A 180 -2.01 7.59 -5.77
CA ALA A 180 -1.96 6.14 -5.64
C ALA A 180 -0.97 5.49 -6.61
N ILE A 181 -0.47 4.33 -6.23
CA ILE A 181 0.23 3.39 -7.10
C ILE A 181 -0.69 2.21 -7.35
N ALA A 182 -0.81 1.81 -8.60
CA ALA A 182 -1.54 0.62 -9.04
C ALA A 182 -0.53 -0.43 -9.56
N PRO A 183 -0.03 -1.32 -8.68
CA PRO A 183 0.85 -2.39 -9.10
C PRO A 183 0.16 -3.34 -10.07
N GLY A 184 0.95 -3.94 -10.96
CA GLY A 184 0.58 -5.13 -11.68
C GLY A 184 0.69 -6.37 -10.79
N VAL A 185 1.05 -7.50 -11.41
CA VAL A 185 1.33 -8.73 -10.68
C VAL A 185 2.75 -8.67 -10.12
N VAL A 186 2.87 -8.63 -8.80
CA VAL A 186 4.14 -8.53 -8.09
C VAL A 186 4.43 -9.84 -7.37
N ASP A 187 5.60 -10.44 -7.63
CA ASP A 187 6.04 -11.67 -6.97
C ASP A 187 6.31 -11.44 -5.47
N GLY A 188 5.98 -12.42 -4.66
CA GLY A 188 6.16 -12.39 -3.22
C GLY A 188 5.43 -13.53 -2.52
N GLU A 189 5.57 -13.62 -1.20
CA GLU A 189 4.97 -14.68 -0.37
C GLU A 189 3.45 -14.83 -0.56
N HIS A 190 2.74 -13.74 -0.83
CA HIS A 190 1.28 -13.77 -1.04
C HIS A 190 0.89 -14.58 -2.28
N TRP A 191 1.78 -14.70 -3.28
CA TRP A 191 1.50 -15.46 -4.51
C TRP A 191 1.40 -16.97 -4.30
N ASP A 192 1.99 -17.50 -3.25
CA ASP A 192 1.85 -18.92 -2.93
C ASP A 192 0.38 -19.26 -2.59
N GLY A 193 -0.28 -18.38 -1.82
CA GLY A 193 -1.71 -18.51 -1.54
C GLY A 193 -2.59 -18.23 -2.76
N VAL A 194 -2.25 -17.22 -3.57
CA VAL A 194 -2.97 -16.88 -4.82
C VAL A 194 -2.86 -18.03 -5.82
N ASP A 195 -1.68 -18.59 -6.03
CA ASP A 195 -1.47 -19.72 -6.95
C ASP A 195 -2.23 -20.98 -6.52
N ALA A 196 -2.20 -21.32 -5.23
CA ALA A 196 -2.95 -22.45 -4.67
C ALA A 196 -4.46 -22.27 -4.84
N PHE A 197 -4.95 -21.05 -4.70
CA PHE A 197 -6.35 -20.73 -4.92
C PHE A 197 -6.77 -20.94 -6.38
N PHE A 198 -6.03 -20.36 -7.33
CA PHE A 198 -6.30 -20.56 -8.75
C PHE A 198 -6.11 -22.02 -9.19
N ALA A 199 -5.14 -22.74 -8.61
CA ALA A 199 -4.96 -24.16 -8.85
C ALA A 199 -6.25 -24.94 -8.52
N LYS A 200 -6.92 -24.60 -7.41
CA LYS A 200 -8.20 -25.24 -7.02
C LYS A 200 -9.33 -25.01 -8.03
N TYR A 201 -9.53 -23.75 -8.47
CA TYR A 201 -10.69 -23.38 -9.31
C TYR A 201 -10.43 -23.54 -10.81
N GLU A 202 -9.19 -23.45 -11.26
CA GLU A 202 -8.81 -23.61 -12.67
C GLU A 202 -8.21 -24.99 -12.97
N SER A 203 -8.18 -25.91 -11.99
CA SER A 203 -7.61 -27.27 -12.13
C SER A 203 -6.16 -27.27 -12.64
N LYS A 204 -5.33 -26.34 -12.12
CA LYS A 204 -3.92 -26.18 -12.51
C LYS A 204 -2.98 -26.86 -11.53
N ALA A 205 -1.80 -27.25 -12.02
CA ALA A 205 -0.74 -27.73 -11.14
C ALA A 205 -0.18 -26.58 -10.27
N PRO A 206 0.33 -26.87 -9.04
CA PRO A 206 0.98 -25.86 -8.20
C PRO A 206 2.07 -25.08 -8.95
N GLY A 207 2.10 -23.76 -8.82
CA GLY A 207 3.03 -22.85 -9.50
C GLY A 207 2.70 -22.60 -10.98
N GLN A 208 1.71 -23.28 -11.56
CA GLN A 208 1.38 -23.10 -12.97
C GLN A 208 0.77 -21.73 -13.24
N LYS A 209 -0.18 -21.29 -12.42
CA LYS A 209 -0.82 -19.98 -12.59
C LYS A 209 0.20 -18.85 -12.45
N LYS A 210 1.06 -18.93 -11.45
CA LYS A 210 2.14 -17.96 -11.22
C LYS A 210 3.03 -17.81 -12.46
N ARG A 211 3.44 -18.93 -13.09
CA ARG A 211 4.24 -18.91 -14.32
C ARG A 211 3.49 -18.32 -15.50
N GLU A 212 2.23 -18.69 -15.71
CA GLU A 212 1.39 -18.18 -16.80
C GLU A 212 1.17 -16.68 -16.69
N VAL A 213 0.85 -16.21 -15.49
CA VAL A 213 0.65 -14.78 -15.22
C VAL A 213 1.94 -14.00 -15.44
N GLY A 214 3.07 -14.51 -14.98
CA GLY A 214 4.37 -13.89 -15.21
C GLY A 214 4.75 -13.80 -16.68
N ALA A 215 4.50 -14.86 -17.45
CA ALA A 215 4.76 -14.91 -18.90
C ALA A 215 3.83 -13.97 -19.70
N ALA A 216 2.64 -13.67 -19.17
CA ALA A 216 1.68 -12.78 -19.83
C ALA A 216 2.00 -11.28 -19.63
N VAL A 217 2.89 -10.93 -18.70
CA VAL A 217 3.33 -9.53 -18.52
C VAL A 217 4.19 -9.10 -19.70
N PRO A 218 3.88 -8.00 -20.41
CA PRO A 218 4.67 -7.54 -21.57
C PRO A 218 6.16 -7.33 -21.27
N TYR A 219 6.50 -6.94 -20.03
CA TYR A 219 7.90 -6.80 -19.58
C TYR A 219 8.66 -8.15 -19.50
N GLY A 220 7.96 -9.29 -19.61
CA GLY A 220 8.54 -10.64 -19.64
C GLY A 220 8.69 -11.30 -18.27
N ARG A 221 8.26 -10.65 -17.18
CA ARG A 221 8.25 -11.24 -15.82
C ARG A 221 7.22 -10.55 -14.93
N MET A 222 6.91 -11.18 -13.81
CA MET A 222 6.22 -10.48 -12.71
C MET A 222 7.10 -9.34 -12.18
N GLY A 223 6.47 -8.30 -11.66
CA GLY A 223 7.14 -7.25 -10.91
C GLY A 223 7.77 -7.80 -9.64
N ARG A 224 8.72 -7.06 -9.10
CA ARG A 224 9.28 -7.24 -7.76
C ARG A 224 8.89 -6.05 -6.89
N ALA A 225 8.95 -6.19 -5.58
CA ALA A 225 8.65 -5.09 -4.67
C ALA A 225 9.52 -3.85 -4.97
N GLU A 226 10.78 -4.07 -5.34
CA GLU A 226 11.74 -3.02 -5.68
C GLU A 226 11.38 -2.24 -6.95
N ASP A 227 10.66 -2.85 -7.90
CA ASP A 227 10.21 -2.17 -9.12
C ASP A 227 9.22 -1.00 -8.82
N LEU A 228 8.60 -1.03 -7.64
CA LEU A 228 7.64 0.00 -7.20
C LEU A 228 8.28 1.15 -6.42
N THR A 229 9.48 0.93 -5.86
CA THR A 229 10.12 1.87 -4.93
C THR A 229 10.42 3.22 -5.55
N GLY A 230 10.84 3.24 -6.81
CA GLY A 230 11.11 4.48 -7.55
C GLY A 230 9.89 5.40 -7.65
N MET A 231 8.71 4.83 -7.92
CA MET A 231 7.46 5.58 -7.97
C MET A 231 7.04 6.06 -6.57
N ALA A 232 7.19 5.22 -5.55
CA ALA A 232 6.85 5.58 -4.18
C ALA A 232 7.73 6.75 -3.67
N VAL A 233 9.04 6.71 -3.91
CA VAL A 233 9.96 7.80 -3.56
C VAL A 233 9.64 9.06 -4.35
N PHE A 234 9.37 8.95 -5.65
CA PHE A 234 8.99 10.09 -6.49
C PHE A 234 7.72 10.78 -5.95
N LEU A 235 6.65 10.03 -5.71
CA LEU A 235 5.39 10.59 -5.21
C LEU A 235 5.49 11.19 -3.80
N ALA A 236 6.44 10.72 -3.00
CA ALA A 236 6.72 11.26 -1.67
C ALA A 236 7.59 12.52 -1.69
N SER A 237 8.32 12.76 -2.77
CA SER A 237 9.27 13.87 -2.91
C SER A 237 8.62 15.16 -3.43
N ASP A 238 9.38 16.24 -3.41
CA ASP A 238 8.96 17.53 -3.98
C ASP A 238 8.89 17.52 -5.51
N ASP A 239 9.48 16.52 -6.17
CA ASP A 239 9.37 16.35 -7.62
C ASP A 239 7.92 16.11 -8.06
N ALA A 240 7.09 15.52 -7.17
CA ALA A 240 5.69 15.24 -7.40
C ALA A 240 4.74 16.34 -6.88
N ARG A 241 5.22 17.52 -6.49
CA ARG A 241 4.40 18.55 -5.83
C ARG A 241 3.18 19.02 -6.65
N TYR A 242 3.22 18.90 -7.98
CA TYR A 242 2.11 19.28 -8.88
C TYR A 242 1.24 18.09 -9.28
N ILE A 243 1.47 16.93 -8.69
CA ILE A 243 0.70 15.70 -8.94
C ILE A 243 -0.33 15.51 -7.84
N VAL A 244 -1.61 15.54 -8.20
CA VAL A 244 -2.74 15.48 -7.25
C VAL A 244 -3.80 14.52 -7.77
N ALA A 245 -4.32 13.66 -6.91
CA ALA A 245 -5.46 12.78 -7.19
C ALA A 245 -5.21 11.78 -8.34
N GLN A 246 -3.95 11.44 -8.61
CA GLN A 246 -3.59 10.53 -9.69
C GLN A 246 -3.33 9.11 -9.18
N THR A 247 -3.56 8.13 -10.05
CA THR A 247 -3.20 6.74 -9.82
C THR A 247 -2.30 6.27 -10.95
N TYR A 248 -1.07 5.86 -10.60
CA TYR A 248 -0.05 5.46 -11.57
C TYR A 248 0.10 3.95 -11.62
N ASN A 249 0.02 3.38 -12.83
CA ASN A 249 0.34 1.98 -13.04
C ASN A 249 1.86 1.77 -12.96
N VAL A 250 2.27 0.73 -12.21
CA VAL A 250 3.63 0.17 -12.21
C VAL A 250 3.46 -1.33 -12.40
N ASP A 251 3.29 -1.77 -13.63
CA ASP A 251 2.72 -3.09 -13.94
C ASP A 251 3.41 -3.82 -15.11
N GLY A 252 4.54 -3.31 -15.58
CA GLY A 252 5.26 -3.90 -16.70
C GLY A 252 4.50 -3.86 -18.03
N GLY A 253 3.56 -2.94 -18.20
CA GLY A 253 2.73 -2.81 -19.40
C GLY A 253 1.51 -3.75 -19.41
N ASN A 254 1.17 -4.35 -18.27
CA ASN A 254 0.09 -5.32 -18.17
C ASN A 254 -1.31 -4.69 -18.35
N TRP A 255 -1.45 -3.41 -18.03
CA TRP A 255 -2.68 -2.68 -18.22
C TRP A 255 -2.42 -1.23 -18.62
N MET A 256 -3.06 -0.79 -19.69
CA MET A 256 -3.06 0.60 -20.16
C MET A 256 -4.38 1.25 -19.76
N SER A 257 -4.34 2.39 -19.08
CA SER A 257 -5.52 3.14 -18.64
C SER A 257 -5.41 4.60 -19.05
#